data_94c61d49028d4c692333bfc82a1366ff
#
_entry.id   94c61d49028d4c692333bfc82a1366ff
#
_cell.length_a   1.000
_cell.length_b   1.000
_cell.length_c   1.000
_cell.angle_alpha   90.00
_cell.angle_beta   90.00
_cell.angle_gamma   90.00
#
_symmetry.space_group_name_H-M   'P 1'
#
loop_
_entity.id
_entity.type
_entity.pdbx_description
1 polymer ?
#
loop_
_entity_poly.entity_id
_entity_poly.type
_entity_poly.pdbx_seq_one_letter_code
_entity_poly.pdbx_strand_id
1 'polypeptide(L)'
;MRSSDLIRVVGLGAGGHAKVVIEILRLMGSYELVGLLDPKQELWDTEVLSIPVLGDDNLLPELYDRGVRYAFIGLGTIGNTRLRRRLYEKARRQRFQIVQAIHPQAIIAPSAEIGHGPTIMAGVVINAAARLGDNVIVNTGAIVEHDCVIGDHAHIATGARLASTVHVGEGTHIGLGASVRQCIHIGRNAVVGAGAVVVDDVPDNVVVVGLPARILKEGRSNG
;
A
#
# COMPACT_ATOMS: atom_id res chain seq x y z
N MET A 1 11.86 12.88 -23.14
CA MET A 1 12.98 12.31 -22.37
C MET A 1 13.64 11.24 -23.21
N ARG A 2 14.97 11.15 -23.26
CA ARG A 2 15.65 10.04 -23.93
C ARG A 2 15.47 8.79 -23.09
N SER A 3 15.39 7.61 -23.69
CA SER A 3 15.24 6.32 -23.00
C SER A 3 16.31 6.06 -21.90
N SER A 4 17.43 6.77 -21.97
CA SER A 4 18.54 6.71 -21.00
C SER A 4 18.26 7.42 -19.66
N ASP A 5 17.15 8.17 -19.55
CA ASP A 5 16.88 9.03 -18.39
C ASP A 5 15.82 8.43 -17.44
N LEU A 6 15.24 7.28 -17.80
CA LEU A 6 14.21 6.62 -17.00
C LEU A 6 14.82 5.83 -15.84
N ILE A 7 14.15 5.88 -14.70
CA ILE A 7 14.52 5.12 -13.49
C ILE A 7 14.07 3.66 -13.68
N ARG A 8 15.04 2.73 -13.71
CA ARG A 8 14.76 1.30 -13.83
C ARG A 8 14.19 0.74 -12.55
N VAL A 9 13.00 0.11 -12.63
CA VAL A 9 12.26 -0.40 -11.47
C VAL A 9 11.78 -1.84 -11.70
N VAL A 10 11.86 -2.69 -10.68
CA VAL A 10 11.33 -4.05 -10.66
C VAL A 10 10.13 -4.15 -9.73
N GLY A 11 9.11 -4.93 -10.09
CA GLY A 11 7.93 -5.18 -9.28
C GLY A 11 8.05 -6.46 -8.46
N LEU A 12 7.61 -6.43 -7.20
CA LEU A 12 7.49 -7.60 -6.32
C LEU A 12 6.02 -8.00 -6.20
N GLY A 13 5.63 -9.03 -6.93
CA GLY A 13 4.27 -9.52 -7.15
C GLY A 13 3.77 -9.21 -8.56
N ALA A 14 3.07 -10.17 -9.17
CA ALA A 14 2.52 -10.12 -10.52
C ALA A 14 0.98 -10.22 -10.57
N GLY A 15 0.30 -9.96 -9.45
CA GLY A 15 -1.15 -10.05 -9.32
C GLY A 15 -1.91 -8.77 -9.73
N GLY A 16 -3.19 -8.70 -9.35
CA GLY A 16 -4.06 -7.57 -9.69
C GLY A 16 -3.57 -6.22 -9.18
N HIS A 17 -2.98 -6.16 -7.99
CA HIS A 17 -2.41 -4.92 -7.44
C HIS A 17 -1.20 -4.45 -8.26
N ALA A 18 -0.37 -5.36 -8.76
CA ALA A 18 0.74 -5.02 -9.64
C ALA A 18 0.26 -4.29 -10.90
N LYS A 19 -0.87 -4.71 -11.50
CA LYS A 19 -1.46 -4.04 -12.66
C LYS A 19 -1.74 -2.56 -12.37
N VAL A 20 -2.33 -2.26 -11.22
CA VAL A 20 -2.63 -0.87 -10.83
C VAL A 20 -1.34 -0.06 -10.65
N VAL A 21 -0.33 -0.63 -9.99
CA VAL A 21 0.95 0.07 -9.80
C VAL A 21 1.67 0.29 -11.13
N ILE A 22 1.67 -0.69 -12.05
CA ILE A 22 2.22 -0.54 -13.41
C ILE A 22 1.59 0.66 -14.13
N GLU A 23 0.26 0.77 -14.11
CA GLU A 23 -0.45 1.88 -14.74
C GLU A 23 -0.09 3.23 -14.09
N ILE A 24 0.01 3.29 -12.76
CA ILE A 24 0.44 4.49 -12.04
C ILE A 24 1.85 4.91 -12.50
N LEU A 25 2.81 3.98 -12.51
CA LEU A 25 4.20 4.30 -12.89
C LEU A 25 4.32 4.73 -14.35
N ARG A 26 3.51 4.16 -15.24
CA ARG A 26 3.40 4.60 -16.65
C ARG A 26 2.87 6.03 -16.75
N LEU A 27 1.82 6.36 -16.00
CA LEU A 27 1.26 7.72 -15.96
C LEU A 27 2.23 8.74 -15.37
N MET A 28 3.07 8.34 -14.41
CA MET A 28 4.14 9.19 -13.88
C MET A 28 5.24 9.48 -14.90
N GLY A 29 5.46 8.60 -15.88
CA GLY A 29 6.35 8.82 -17.02
C GLY A 29 7.85 8.85 -16.71
N SER A 30 8.26 8.53 -15.48
CA SER A 30 9.66 8.62 -15.04
C SER A 30 10.34 7.25 -14.88
N TYR A 31 9.61 6.16 -15.12
CA TYR A 31 10.06 4.80 -14.80
C TYR A 31 10.11 3.89 -16.02
N GLU A 32 11.15 3.06 -16.07
CA GLU A 32 11.27 1.89 -16.94
C GLU A 32 11.02 0.63 -16.12
N LEU A 33 9.94 -0.08 -16.42
CA LEU A 33 9.56 -1.33 -15.76
C LEU A 33 10.38 -2.48 -16.37
N VAL A 34 11.37 -2.98 -15.62
CA VAL A 34 12.29 -4.02 -16.14
C VAL A 34 11.74 -5.43 -16.02
N GLY A 35 10.76 -5.66 -15.16
CA GLY A 35 10.12 -6.95 -14.94
C GLY A 35 9.40 -7.05 -13.61
N LEU A 36 8.75 -8.20 -13.41
CA LEU A 36 8.04 -8.56 -12.19
C LEU A 36 8.67 -9.82 -11.59
N LEU A 37 8.62 -9.95 -10.27
CA LEU A 37 9.05 -11.12 -9.51
C LEU A 37 7.85 -11.69 -8.75
N ASP A 38 7.53 -12.95 -8.96
CA ASP A 38 6.42 -13.64 -8.28
C ASP A 38 6.84 -15.08 -7.95
N PRO A 39 6.53 -15.61 -6.74
CA PRO A 39 6.88 -16.97 -6.37
C PRO A 39 6.13 -18.06 -7.14
N LYS A 40 5.07 -17.71 -7.84
CA LYS A 40 4.27 -18.64 -8.62
C LYS A 40 4.94 -18.97 -9.94
N GLN A 41 5.48 -20.18 -10.05
CA GLN A 41 6.21 -20.63 -11.23
C GLN A 41 5.36 -20.63 -12.50
N GLU A 42 4.04 -20.83 -12.37
CA GLU A 42 3.12 -20.78 -13.50
C GLU A 42 2.99 -19.39 -14.16
N LEU A 43 3.47 -18.35 -13.49
CA LEU A 43 3.51 -16.99 -14.04
C LEU A 43 4.84 -16.66 -14.72
N TRP A 44 5.87 -17.47 -14.52
CA TRP A 44 7.19 -17.19 -15.10
C TRP A 44 7.14 -17.27 -16.63
N ASP A 45 7.94 -16.48 -17.30
CA ASP A 45 7.96 -16.31 -18.75
C ASP A 45 6.62 -15.84 -19.36
N THR A 46 5.68 -15.40 -18.51
CA THR A 46 4.46 -14.70 -18.95
C THR A 46 4.60 -13.18 -18.81
N GLU A 47 3.60 -12.45 -19.22
CA GLU A 47 3.55 -11.00 -19.12
C GLU A 47 2.32 -10.51 -18.36
N VAL A 48 2.49 -9.44 -17.60
CA VAL A 48 1.39 -8.68 -16.99
C VAL A 48 1.44 -7.26 -17.55
N LEU A 49 0.45 -6.88 -18.34
CA LEU A 49 0.41 -5.59 -19.05
C LEU A 49 1.71 -5.34 -19.86
N SER A 50 2.18 -6.35 -20.59
CA SER A 50 3.42 -6.32 -21.37
C SER A 50 4.69 -6.10 -20.54
N ILE A 51 4.67 -6.43 -19.26
CA ILE A 51 5.85 -6.49 -18.39
C ILE A 51 6.15 -7.95 -18.07
N PRO A 52 7.36 -8.46 -18.38
CA PRO A 52 7.70 -9.86 -18.18
C PRO A 52 7.78 -10.24 -16.71
N VAL A 53 7.34 -11.45 -16.36
CA VAL A 53 7.56 -12.07 -15.06
C VAL A 53 8.86 -12.88 -15.13
N LEU A 54 9.91 -12.38 -14.48
CA LEU A 54 11.28 -12.87 -14.63
C LEU A 54 11.62 -14.11 -13.77
N GLY A 55 10.83 -14.36 -12.73
CA GLY A 55 11.09 -15.39 -11.73
C GLY A 55 10.64 -14.96 -10.35
N ASP A 56 11.23 -15.50 -9.31
CA ASP A 56 10.93 -15.14 -7.93
C ASP A 56 11.86 -14.04 -7.38
N ASP A 57 11.64 -13.68 -6.12
CA ASP A 57 12.38 -12.60 -5.44
C ASP A 57 13.81 -12.99 -5.02
N ASN A 58 14.31 -14.17 -5.37
CA ASN A 58 15.73 -14.53 -5.27
C ASN A 58 16.58 -13.86 -6.37
N LEU A 59 15.96 -13.36 -7.43
CA LEU A 59 16.62 -12.58 -8.47
C LEU A 59 16.99 -11.14 -8.05
N LEU A 60 16.54 -10.67 -6.90
CA LEU A 60 16.84 -9.30 -6.44
C LEU A 60 18.33 -8.95 -6.43
N PRO A 61 19.25 -9.80 -5.89
CA PRO A 61 20.68 -9.50 -5.92
C PRO A 61 21.22 -9.33 -7.35
N GLU A 62 20.85 -10.21 -8.26
CA GLU A 62 21.28 -10.14 -9.66
C GLU A 62 20.78 -8.87 -10.35
N LEU A 63 19.51 -8.52 -10.14
CA LEU A 63 18.95 -7.28 -10.69
C LEU A 63 19.66 -6.05 -10.12
N TYR A 64 20.01 -6.09 -8.83
CA TYR A 64 20.78 -5.02 -8.22
C TYR A 64 22.15 -4.88 -8.86
N ASP A 65 22.87 -5.99 -9.11
CA ASP A 65 24.18 -5.98 -9.78
C ASP A 65 24.09 -5.49 -11.23
N ARG A 66 22.96 -5.72 -11.89
CA ARG A 66 22.63 -5.17 -13.23
C ARG A 66 22.19 -3.69 -13.22
N GLY A 67 22.30 -3.01 -12.09
CA GLY A 67 22.01 -1.57 -11.96
C GLY A 67 20.55 -1.20 -11.68
N VAL A 68 19.67 -2.15 -11.40
CA VAL A 68 18.31 -1.84 -10.94
C VAL A 68 18.35 -1.48 -9.44
N ARG A 69 17.98 -0.25 -9.10
CA ARG A 69 18.07 0.27 -7.72
C ARG A 69 16.71 0.51 -7.08
N TYR A 70 15.65 0.44 -7.86
CA TYR A 70 14.30 0.76 -7.41
C TYR A 70 13.38 -0.44 -7.56
N ALA A 71 12.46 -0.58 -6.60
CA ALA A 71 11.44 -1.60 -6.63
C ALA A 71 10.06 -1.02 -6.25
N PHE A 72 8.99 -1.69 -6.64
CA PHE A 72 7.66 -1.45 -6.08
C PHE A 72 7.07 -2.75 -5.52
N ILE A 73 6.15 -2.63 -4.55
CA ILE A 73 5.46 -3.79 -3.99
C ILE A 73 4.12 -3.97 -4.72
N GLY A 74 4.08 -4.92 -5.66
CA GLY A 74 2.93 -5.28 -6.49
C GLY A 74 1.89 -6.19 -5.79
N LEU A 75 2.01 -6.36 -4.47
CA LEU A 75 1.10 -7.15 -3.66
C LEU A 75 0.14 -6.24 -2.89
N GLY A 76 -1.17 -6.40 -3.11
CA GLY A 76 -2.21 -5.83 -2.27
C GLY A 76 -2.40 -6.66 -0.99
N THR A 77 -3.28 -6.19 -0.12
CA THR A 77 -3.59 -6.89 1.14
C THR A 77 -5.10 -6.98 1.35
N ILE A 78 -5.55 -8.09 1.93
CA ILE A 78 -6.94 -8.27 2.37
C ILE A 78 -6.90 -8.72 3.83
N GLY A 79 -7.15 -7.81 4.77
CA GLY A 79 -7.19 -8.09 6.21
C GLY A 79 -5.85 -8.53 6.85
N ASN A 80 -4.79 -8.74 6.06
CA ASN A 80 -3.47 -9.14 6.55
C ASN A 80 -2.37 -8.50 5.71
N THR A 81 -1.57 -7.65 6.33
CA THR A 81 -0.51 -6.88 5.67
C THR A 81 0.87 -7.55 5.74
N ARG A 82 1.01 -8.67 6.48
CA ARG A 82 2.31 -9.30 6.80
C ARG A 82 3.13 -9.67 5.57
N LEU A 83 2.50 -10.24 4.53
CA LEU A 83 3.25 -10.66 3.34
C LEU A 83 3.79 -9.45 2.56
N ARG A 84 2.97 -8.41 2.38
CA ARG A 84 3.42 -7.15 1.77
C ARG A 84 4.57 -6.52 2.56
N ARG A 85 4.46 -6.48 3.89
CA ARG A 85 5.52 -6.02 4.78
C ARG A 85 6.82 -6.81 4.58
N ARG A 86 6.77 -8.15 4.54
CA ARG A 86 7.95 -9.00 4.31
C ARG A 86 8.64 -8.69 2.97
N LEU A 87 7.87 -8.48 1.89
CA LEU A 87 8.42 -8.11 0.59
C LEU A 87 9.09 -6.73 0.64
N TYR A 88 8.44 -5.75 1.26
CA TYR A 88 9.02 -4.42 1.49
C TYR A 88 10.35 -4.52 2.25
N GLU A 89 10.36 -5.20 3.39
CA GLU A 89 11.56 -5.39 4.21
C GLU A 89 12.67 -6.17 3.46
N LYS A 90 12.30 -7.20 2.66
CA LYS A 90 13.25 -7.96 1.84
C LYS A 90 13.94 -7.06 0.82
N ALA A 91 13.17 -6.28 0.06
CA ALA A 91 13.72 -5.35 -0.92
C ALA A 91 14.63 -4.30 -0.27
N ARG A 92 14.21 -3.72 0.88
CA ARG A 92 15.02 -2.76 1.64
C ARG A 92 16.33 -3.37 2.13
N ARG A 93 16.33 -4.61 2.63
CA ARG A 93 17.56 -5.33 3.01
C ARG A 93 18.51 -5.54 1.83
N GLN A 94 17.97 -5.72 0.64
CA GLN A 94 18.74 -5.79 -0.62
C GLN A 94 19.10 -4.40 -1.18
N ARG A 95 18.94 -3.32 -0.38
CA ARG A 95 19.27 -1.92 -0.71
C ARG A 95 18.41 -1.28 -1.82
N PHE A 96 17.30 -1.89 -2.20
CA PHE A 96 16.38 -1.24 -3.14
C PHE A 96 15.67 -0.06 -2.47
N GLN A 97 15.53 1.02 -3.22
CA GLN A 97 14.63 2.12 -2.88
C GLN A 97 13.22 1.75 -3.35
N ILE A 98 12.25 1.86 -2.45
CA ILE A 98 10.86 1.55 -2.82
C ILE A 98 10.21 2.82 -3.35
N VAL A 99 9.72 2.74 -4.60
CA VAL A 99 9.14 3.89 -5.28
C VAL A 99 7.84 4.34 -4.62
N GLN A 100 7.59 5.63 -4.63
CA GLN A 100 6.29 6.20 -4.27
C GLN A 100 5.40 6.13 -5.52
N ALA A 101 4.50 5.14 -5.57
CA ALA A 101 3.54 5.00 -6.67
C ALA A 101 2.32 5.88 -6.38
N ILE A 102 2.36 7.12 -6.83
CA ILE A 102 1.30 8.12 -6.59
C ILE A 102 0.60 8.43 -7.91
N HIS A 103 -0.69 8.11 -7.99
CA HIS A 103 -1.48 8.38 -9.18
C HIS A 103 -1.60 9.90 -9.43
N PRO A 104 -1.39 10.40 -10.67
CA PRO A 104 -1.45 11.84 -10.95
C PRO A 104 -2.78 12.53 -10.63
N GLN A 105 -3.87 11.76 -10.53
CA GLN A 105 -5.18 12.26 -10.12
C GLN A 105 -5.48 12.07 -8.62
N ALA A 106 -4.49 11.74 -7.80
CA ALA A 106 -4.62 11.86 -6.36
C ALA A 106 -4.46 13.33 -5.94
N ILE A 107 -5.31 13.77 -5.01
CA ILE A 107 -5.26 15.12 -4.45
C ILE A 107 -4.57 15.03 -3.10
N ILE A 108 -3.37 15.58 -3.00
CA ILE A 108 -2.57 15.55 -1.78
C ILE A 108 -2.27 16.98 -1.37
N ALA A 109 -2.66 17.36 -0.14
CA ALA A 109 -2.39 18.67 0.40
C ALA A 109 -0.86 18.90 0.53
N PRO A 110 -0.34 20.10 0.23
CA PRO A 110 1.09 20.38 0.31
C PRO A 110 1.71 20.19 1.70
N SER A 111 0.91 20.25 2.76
CA SER A 111 1.33 20.04 4.15
C SER A 111 1.23 18.57 4.61
N ALA A 112 0.76 17.66 3.76
CA ALA A 112 0.74 16.24 4.07
C ALA A 112 2.15 15.64 3.99
N GLU A 113 2.48 14.77 4.95
CA GLU A 113 3.76 14.06 5.01
C GLU A 113 3.55 12.61 4.53
N ILE A 114 4.30 12.20 3.54
CA ILE A 114 4.19 10.86 2.93
C ILE A 114 5.51 10.11 3.12
N GLY A 115 5.45 8.96 3.78
CA GLY A 115 6.61 8.07 3.99
C GLY A 115 7.13 7.41 2.72
N HIS A 116 7.93 6.36 2.86
CA HIS A 116 8.58 5.68 1.74
C HIS A 116 7.74 4.54 1.17
N GLY A 117 7.70 4.42 -0.16
CA GLY A 117 7.09 3.30 -0.86
C GLY A 117 5.57 3.16 -0.75
N PRO A 118 4.79 4.24 -0.59
CA PRO A 118 3.34 4.15 -0.59
C PRO A 118 2.81 3.80 -1.98
N THR A 119 1.59 3.26 -1.99
CA THR A 119 0.77 3.17 -3.20
C THR A 119 -0.47 4.04 -2.99
N ILE A 120 -0.56 5.16 -3.69
CA ILE A 120 -1.68 6.10 -3.61
C ILE A 120 -2.40 6.09 -4.96
N MET A 121 -3.65 5.61 -4.96
CA MET A 121 -4.38 5.33 -6.19
C MET A 121 -5.23 6.51 -6.68
N ALA A 122 -5.89 6.31 -7.82
CA ALA A 122 -6.72 7.34 -8.45
C ALA A 122 -7.84 7.84 -7.53
N GLY A 123 -8.10 9.15 -7.56
CA GLY A 123 -9.19 9.79 -6.83
C GLY A 123 -9.04 9.78 -5.31
N VAL A 124 -7.87 9.43 -4.78
CA VAL A 124 -7.55 9.56 -3.35
C VAL A 124 -7.45 11.03 -2.98
N VAL A 125 -7.99 11.39 -1.81
CA VAL A 125 -7.81 12.70 -1.20
C VAL A 125 -7.07 12.54 0.12
N ILE A 126 -5.95 13.24 0.27
CA ILE A 126 -5.17 13.32 1.51
C ILE A 126 -5.08 14.79 1.90
N ASN A 127 -5.70 15.13 3.03
CA ASN A 127 -5.89 16.50 3.47
C ASN A 127 -4.73 17.04 4.32
N ALA A 128 -4.84 18.30 4.74
CA ALA A 128 -3.78 19.08 5.38
C ALA A 128 -3.23 18.39 6.65
N ALA A 129 -1.91 18.43 6.80
CA ALA A 129 -1.18 17.87 7.95
C ALA A 129 -1.42 16.37 8.23
N ALA A 130 -2.03 15.63 7.29
CA ALA A 130 -2.10 14.18 7.38
C ALA A 130 -0.69 13.58 7.25
N ARG A 131 -0.38 12.54 8.04
CA ARG A 131 0.91 11.86 8.02
C ARG A 131 0.71 10.39 7.71
N LEU A 132 1.38 9.91 6.67
CA LEU A 132 1.37 8.52 6.25
C LEU A 132 2.75 7.93 6.45
N GLY A 133 2.80 6.79 7.11
CA GLY A 133 4.04 6.01 7.29
C GLY A 133 4.50 5.30 6.01
N ASP A 134 5.44 4.40 6.18
CA ASP A 134 6.06 3.64 5.10
C ASP A 134 5.15 2.52 4.57
N ASN A 135 5.24 2.24 3.26
CA ASN A 135 4.57 1.13 2.59
C ASN A 135 3.03 1.10 2.77
N VAL A 136 2.43 2.27 2.98
CA VAL A 136 0.98 2.43 3.11
C VAL A 136 0.31 2.26 1.75
N ILE A 137 -0.86 1.64 1.73
CA ILE A 137 -1.77 1.65 0.58
C ILE A 137 -2.93 2.60 0.90
N VAL A 138 -3.15 3.60 0.04
CA VAL A 138 -4.40 4.37 0.02
C VAL A 138 -5.06 4.08 -1.31
N ASN A 139 -6.12 3.29 -1.25
CA ASN A 139 -6.75 2.70 -2.44
C ASN A 139 -7.75 3.67 -3.10
N THR A 140 -8.16 3.33 -4.31
CA THR A 140 -9.00 4.15 -5.19
C THR A 140 -10.15 4.83 -4.45
N GLY A 141 -10.23 6.17 -4.56
CA GLY A 141 -11.30 6.98 -4.00
C GLY A 141 -11.37 7.04 -2.47
N ALA A 142 -10.35 6.57 -1.76
CA ALA A 142 -10.30 6.72 -0.31
C ALA A 142 -10.01 8.17 0.09
N ILE A 143 -10.52 8.58 1.25
CA ILE A 143 -10.35 9.93 1.81
C ILE A 143 -9.68 9.82 3.17
N VAL A 144 -8.60 10.57 3.34
CA VAL A 144 -7.87 10.77 4.59
C VAL A 144 -7.94 12.25 4.93
N GLU A 145 -8.76 12.60 5.91
CA GLU A 145 -8.97 13.98 6.33
C GLU A 145 -7.77 14.55 7.10
N HIS A 146 -7.84 15.87 7.38
CA HIS A 146 -6.74 16.62 8.00
C HIS A 146 -6.33 16.05 9.36
N ASP A 147 -5.06 16.19 9.70
CA ASP A 147 -4.45 15.74 10.97
C ASP A 147 -4.55 14.22 11.24
N CYS A 148 -4.91 13.42 10.23
CA CYS A 148 -4.87 11.96 10.35
C CYS A 148 -3.43 11.44 10.44
N VAL A 149 -3.20 10.39 11.23
CA VAL A 149 -1.92 9.69 11.33
C VAL A 149 -2.13 8.23 10.94
N ILE A 150 -1.48 7.81 9.86
CA ILE A 150 -1.58 6.45 9.33
C ILE A 150 -0.24 5.75 9.52
N GLY A 151 -0.23 4.71 10.34
CA GLY A 151 0.97 3.93 10.66
C GLY A 151 1.50 3.13 9.46
N ASP A 152 2.76 2.68 9.59
CA ASP A 152 3.44 1.89 8.56
C ASP A 152 2.64 0.66 8.14
N HIS A 153 2.76 0.29 6.88
CA HIS A 153 2.13 -0.91 6.31
C HIS A 153 0.60 -0.95 6.40
N ALA A 154 -0.07 0.12 6.79
CA ALA A 154 -1.52 0.18 6.83
C ALA A 154 -2.13 0.17 5.41
N HIS A 155 -3.37 -0.28 5.31
CA HIS A 155 -4.13 -0.27 4.07
C HIS A 155 -5.49 0.41 4.27
N ILE A 156 -5.67 1.55 3.66
CA ILE A 156 -6.94 2.25 3.56
C ILE A 156 -7.58 1.81 2.25
N ALA A 157 -8.56 0.91 2.33
CA ALA A 157 -9.12 0.24 1.14
C ALA A 157 -10.02 1.18 0.31
N THR A 158 -10.43 0.69 -0.85
CA THR A 158 -11.22 1.43 -1.85
C THR A 158 -12.41 2.14 -1.22
N GLY A 159 -12.52 3.46 -1.42
CA GLY A 159 -13.63 4.28 -0.94
C GLY A 159 -13.78 4.40 0.57
N ALA A 160 -12.82 3.94 1.37
CA ALA A 160 -12.84 4.15 2.81
C ALA A 160 -12.64 5.63 3.16
N ARG A 161 -13.27 6.10 4.23
CA ARG A 161 -13.26 7.49 4.64
C ARG A 161 -12.86 7.61 6.09
N LEU A 162 -11.78 8.34 6.33
CA LEU A 162 -11.31 8.69 7.67
C LEU A 162 -11.63 10.17 7.89
N ALA A 163 -12.46 10.48 8.88
CA ALA A 163 -12.69 11.85 9.29
C ALA A 163 -11.43 12.42 10.00
N SER A 164 -11.46 13.71 10.35
CA SER A 164 -10.27 14.40 10.87
C SER A 164 -9.69 13.78 12.14
N THR A 165 -8.37 13.89 12.29
CA THR A 165 -7.64 13.48 13.50
C THR A 165 -7.80 11.99 13.85
N VAL A 166 -8.04 11.13 12.85
CA VAL A 166 -8.07 9.68 13.04
C VAL A 166 -6.64 9.14 13.07
N HIS A 167 -6.37 8.28 14.05
CA HIS A 167 -5.10 7.56 14.15
C HIS A 167 -5.30 6.10 13.78
N VAL A 168 -4.56 5.61 12.79
CA VAL A 168 -4.58 4.21 12.34
C VAL A 168 -3.23 3.57 12.65
N GLY A 169 -3.24 2.53 13.46
CA GLY A 169 -2.03 1.80 13.86
C GLY A 169 -1.37 1.04 12.71
N GLU A 170 -0.09 0.70 12.92
CA GLU A 170 0.73 -0.07 11.98
C GLU A 170 0.04 -1.37 11.54
N GLY A 171 0.13 -1.70 10.26
CA GLY A 171 -0.38 -2.96 9.70
C GLY A 171 -1.90 -3.10 9.71
N THR A 172 -2.64 -2.06 10.07
CA THR A 172 -4.10 -2.08 10.14
C THR A 172 -4.72 -1.99 8.76
N HIS A 173 -5.84 -2.70 8.58
CA HIS A 173 -6.63 -2.70 7.36
C HIS A 173 -7.99 -2.03 7.60
N ILE A 174 -8.23 -0.92 6.92
CA ILE A 174 -9.54 -0.27 6.88
C ILE A 174 -10.26 -0.76 5.63
N GLY A 175 -11.32 -1.52 5.82
CA GLY A 175 -12.04 -2.22 4.75
C GLY A 175 -12.73 -1.32 3.74
N LEU A 176 -13.09 -1.90 2.60
CA LEU A 176 -13.79 -1.25 1.49
C LEU A 176 -14.98 -0.42 2.00
N GLY A 177 -15.04 0.86 1.66
CA GLY A 177 -16.17 1.75 1.99
C GLY A 177 -16.42 1.98 3.47
N ALA A 178 -15.53 1.55 4.36
CA ALA A 178 -15.66 1.82 5.79
C ALA A 178 -15.57 3.32 6.07
N SER A 179 -16.26 3.78 7.11
CA SER A 179 -16.24 5.17 7.57
C SER A 179 -15.81 5.23 9.03
N VAL A 180 -14.85 6.10 9.34
CA VAL A 180 -14.31 6.28 10.68
C VAL A 180 -14.61 7.70 11.15
N ARG A 181 -15.27 7.83 12.31
CA ARG A 181 -15.58 9.11 12.95
C ARG A 181 -14.29 9.84 13.35
N GLN A 182 -14.34 11.17 13.44
CA GLN A 182 -13.22 12.01 13.88
C GLN A 182 -12.70 11.61 15.29
N CYS A 183 -11.41 11.85 15.51
CA CYS A 183 -10.70 11.64 16.77
C CYS A 183 -10.71 10.18 17.26
N ILE A 184 -10.90 9.20 16.37
CA ILE A 184 -10.86 7.77 16.71
C ILE A 184 -9.42 7.25 16.60
N HIS A 185 -9.05 6.40 17.56
CA HIS A 185 -7.83 5.61 17.53
C HIS A 185 -8.13 4.17 17.13
N ILE A 186 -7.51 3.70 16.05
CA ILE A 186 -7.58 2.30 15.62
C ILE A 186 -6.21 1.68 15.85
N GLY A 187 -6.15 0.65 16.66
CA GLY A 187 -4.94 -0.03 17.09
C GLY A 187 -4.18 -0.71 15.95
N ARG A 188 -3.04 -1.32 16.28
CA ARG A 188 -2.15 -2.02 15.33
C ARG A 188 -2.76 -3.34 14.88
N ASN A 189 -2.49 -3.74 13.63
CA ASN A 189 -2.96 -5.00 13.04
C ASN A 189 -4.47 -5.24 13.20
N ALA A 190 -5.23 -4.19 13.42
CA ALA A 190 -6.69 -4.28 13.46
C ALA A 190 -7.26 -4.42 12.04
N VAL A 191 -8.45 -4.97 11.95
CA VAL A 191 -9.18 -5.07 10.70
C VAL A 191 -10.55 -4.44 10.88
N VAL A 192 -10.82 -3.37 10.17
CA VAL A 192 -12.15 -2.80 10.03
C VAL A 192 -12.81 -3.43 8.82
N GLY A 193 -13.92 -4.10 8.99
CA GLY A 193 -14.64 -4.79 7.92
C GLY A 193 -15.20 -3.82 6.87
N ALA A 194 -15.50 -4.36 5.68
CA ALA A 194 -16.09 -3.57 4.60
C ALA A 194 -17.42 -2.94 5.03
N GLY A 195 -17.63 -1.66 4.70
CA GLY A 195 -18.84 -0.91 5.03
C GLY A 195 -19.07 -0.62 6.51
N ALA A 196 -18.13 -0.96 7.38
CA ALA A 196 -18.28 -0.70 8.81
C ALA A 196 -18.23 0.80 9.12
N VAL A 197 -18.99 1.22 10.15
CA VAL A 197 -18.97 2.59 10.68
C VAL A 197 -18.38 2.58 12.08
N VAL A 198 -17.13 3.03 12.19
CA VAL A 198 -16.38 3.08 13.44
C VAL A 198 -16.69 4.38 14.18
N VAL A 199 -17.26 4.26 15.36
CA VAL A 199 -17.66 5.39 16.22
C VAL A 199 -16.96 5.40 17.58
N ASP A 200 -16.26 4.32 17.92
CA ASP A 200 -15.50 4.13 19.15
C ASP A 200 -14.08 3.66 18.81
N ASP A 201 -13.13 3.84 19.72
CA ASP A 201 -11.76 3.36 19.55
C ASP A 201 -11.71 1.84 19.36
N VAL A 202 -10.76 1.40 18.55
CA VAL A 202 -10.57 -0.02 18.20
C VAL A 202 -9.24 -0.50 18.76
N PRO A 203 -9.24 -1.54 19.61
CA PRO A 203 -7.99 -2.10 20.15
C PRO A 203 -7.07 -2.73 19.09
N ASP A 204 -5.83 -3.04 19.50
CA ASP A 204 -4.89 -3.79 18.69
C ASP A 204 -5.41 -5.21 18.39
N ASN A 205 -5.07 -5.72 17.19
CA ASN A 205 -5.26 -7.12 16.78
C ASN A 205 -6.72 -7.62 16.82
N VAL A 206 -7.70 -6.76 16.68
CA VAL A 206 -9.12 -7.16 16.61
C VAL A 206 -9.71 -6.97 15.22
N VAL A 207 -10.80 -7.67 14.97
CA VAL A 207 -11.65 -7.45 13.78
C VAL A 207 -12.95 -6.81 14.24
N VAL A 208 -13.28 -5.65 13.66
CA VAL A 208 -14.56 -4.95 13.91
C VAL A 208 -15.39 -4.87 12.63
N VAL A 209 -16.69 -5.04 12.75
CA VAL A 209 -17.64 -5.01 11.62
C VAL A 209 -18.97 -4.38 12.03
N GLY A 210 -19.72 -3.91 11.07
CA GLY A 210 -21.12 -3.48 11.26
C GLY A 210 -21.32 -1.97 11.39
N LEU A 211 -22.56 -1.57 11.64
CA LEU A 211 -23.06 -0.20 11.81
C LEU A 211 -23.95 -0.13 13.07
N PRO A 212 -23.46 0.41 14.19
CA PRO A 212 -22.06 0.78 14.43
C PRO A 212 -21.12 -0.43 14.48
N ALA A 213 -19.82 -0.22 14.26
CA ALA A 213 -18.82 -1.28 14.28
C ALA A 213 -18.69 -1.89 15.68
N ARG A 214 -18.64 -3.24 15.76
CA ARG A 214 -18.44 -4.00 16.99
C ARG A 214 -17.40 -5.08 16.78
N ILE A 215 -16.71 -5.48 17.84
CA ILE A 215 -15.72 -6.55 17.79
C ILE A 215 -16.40 -7.85 17.36
N LEU A 216 -15.99 -8.39 16.22
CA LEU A 216 -16.42 -9.67 15.70
C LEU A 216 -15.51 -10.80 16.19
N LYS A 217 -14.21 -10.53 16.27
CA LYS A 217 -13.18 -11.50 16.61
C LYS A 217 -12.00 -10.80 17.24
N GLU A 218 -11.50 -11.34 18.33
CA GLU A 218 -10.19 -11.01 18.86
C GLU A 218 -9.12 -11.75 18.05
N GLY A 219 -8.09 -11.03 17.62
CA GLY A 219 -6.94 -11.63 16.97
C GLY A 219 -6.24 -12.59 17.94
N ARG A 220 -5.80 -13.74 17.47
CA ARG A 220 -4.91 -14.57 18.27
C ARG A 220 -3.65 -13.76 18.56
N SER A 221 -3.37 -13.48 19.84
CA SER A 221 -2.06 -13.07 20.29
C SER A 221 -1.08 -14.16 19.83
N ASN A 222 -0.19 -13.84 18.89
CA ASN A 222 0.91 -14.73 18.58
C ASN A 222 1.83 -14.69 19.81
N GLY A 223 1.77 -15.77 20.65
CA GLY A 223 2.83 -16.12 21.57
C GLY A 223 4.05 -16.56 20.78
#